data_55fe1cad2b2fcac4cf048b0949e4cc2d
#
_entry.id   55fe1cad2b2fcac4cf048b0949e4cc2d
#
_cell.length_a   1.000
_cell.length_b   1.000
_cell.length_c   1.000
_cell.angle_alpha   90.00
_cell.angle_beta   90.00
_cell.angle_gamma   90.00
#
_symmetry.space_group_name_H-M   'P 1'
#
loop_
_entity.id
_entity.type
_entity.pdbx_description
1 polymer ?
#
loop_
_entity_poly.entity_id
_entity_poly.type
_entity_poly.pdbx_seq_one_letter_code
_entity_poly.pdbx_strand_id
1 'polypeptide(L)'
;RRSSDLDMPTPVKYSSPGLRDAYKALEAESVASMTRLLPPELAEEVSPFISGSLLTAEEKRLLKAADRLSALVKCMEEQRSGNHEFDAALRQQQEALEGMHCPEADWFMAHCLPCFTQNLDELTRSE
;
A
#
# COMPACT_ATOMS: atom_id res chain seq x y z
N ARG A 1 -20.24 3.20 -6.72
CA ARG A 1 -19.01 2.47 -7.05
C ARG A 1 -18.01 2.66 -5.94
N ARG A 2 -17.38 1.60 -5.52
CA ARG A 2 -16.37 1.64 -4.46
C ARG A 2 -15.08 2.24 -5.01
N SER A 3 -14.33 2.96 -4.17
CA SER A 3 -12.99 3.47 -4.52
C SER A 3 -12.04 2.38 -5.03
N SER A 4 -12.28 1.12 -4.67
CA SER A 4 -11.56 -0.05 -5.16
C SER A 4 -11.73 -0.31 -6.67
N ASP A 5 -12.75 0.24 -7.32
CA ASP A 5 -12.94 0.09 -8.77
C ASP A 5 -11.90 0.88 -9.59
N LEU A 6 -11.22 1.82 -8.96
CA LEU A 6 -10.12 2.58 -9.53
C LEU A 6 -8.74 2.05 -9.09
N ASP A 7 -8.73 1.05 -8.23
CA ASP A 7 -7.49 0.48 -7.72
C ASP A 7 -6.89 -0.50 -8.72
N MET A 8 -5.66 -0.25 -9.11
CA MET A 8 -4.92 -1.10 -10.03
C MET A 8 -4.08 -2.09 -9.22
N PRO A 9 -4.06 -3.37 -9.62
CA PRO A 9 -3.21 -4.34 -8.93
C PRO A 9 -1.77 -3.85 -8.79
N THR A 10 -1.23 -3.94 -7.60
CA THR A 10 0.10 -3.43 -7.26
C THR A 10 1.20 -3.88 -8.24
N PRO A 11 1.25 -5.14 -8.70
CA PRO A 11 2.25 -5.56 -9.67
C PRO A 11 2.17 -4.80 -10.99
N VAL A 12 0.95 -4.47 -11.45
CA VAL A 12 0.73 -3.71 -12.68
C VAL A 12 1.10 -2.25 -12.49
N LYS A 13 0.70 -1.65 -11.37
CA LYS A 13 1.00 -0.25 -11.02
C LYS A 13 2.50 0.04 -10.99
N TYR A 14 3.30 -0.90 -10.51
CA TYR A 14 4.76 -0.74 -10.39
C TYR A 14 5.55 -1.37 -11.55
N SER A 15 4.89 -1.91 -12.58
CA SER A 15 5.56 -2.53 -13.74
C SER A 15 6.34 -1.53 -14.58
N SER A 16 5.93 -0.28 -14.64
CA SER A 16 6.65 0.77 -15.35
C SER A 16 6.52 2.14 -14.67
N PRO A 17 7.57 2.99 -14.72
CA PRO A 17 7.49 4.36 -14.19
C PRO A 17 6.40 5.19 -14.86
N GLY A 18 6.24 5.09 -16.17
CA GLY A 18 5.22 5.83 -16.92
C GLY A 18 3.79 5.47 -16.51
N LEU A 19 3.51 4.19 -16.28
CA LEU A 19 2.21 3.74 -15.83
C LEU A 19 1.92 4.23 -14.41
N ARG A 20 2.91 4.17 -13.53
CA ARG A 20 2.81 4.69 -12.16
C ARG A 20 2.49 6.19 -12.15
N ASP A 21 3.16 6.98 -12.98
CA ASP A 21 2.97 8.42 -13.03
C ASP A 21 1.60 8.79 -13.63
N ALA A 22 1.15 8.06 -14.67
CA ALA A 22 -0.19 8.20 -15.22
C ALA A 22 -1.27 7.86 -14.18
N TYR A 23 -1.07 6.81 -13.39
CA TYR A 23 -1.99 6.43 -12.33
C TYR A 23 -2.07 7.47 -11.21
N LYS A 24 -0.94 8.05 -10.80
CA LYS A 24 -0.91 9.15 -9.83
C LYS A 24 -1.65 10.39 -10.32
N ALA A 25 -1.52 10.72 -11.61
CA ALA A 25 -2.26 11.81 -12.21
C ALA A 25 -3.77 11.55 -12.18
N LEU A 26 -4.20 10.32 -12.47
CA LEU A 26 -5.60 9.89 -12.38
C LEU A 26 -6.13 9.95 -10.95
N GLU A 27 -5.36 9.52 -9.97
CA GLU A 27 -5.71 9.63 -8.55
C GLU A 27 -5.92 11.10 -8.14
N ALA A 28 -5.00 11.99 -8.53
CA ALA A 28 -5.11 13.42 -8.26
C ALA A 28 -6.35 14.06 -8.90
N GLU A 29 -6.67 13.68 -10.13
CA GLU A 29 -7.88 14.14 -10.83
C GLU A 29 -9.16 13.61 -10.15
N SER A 30 -9.15 12.38 -9.71
CA SER A 30 -10.27 11.78 -8.97
C SER A 30 -10.51 12.48 -7.63
N VAL A 31 -9.45 12.80 -6.88
CA VAL A 31 -9.53 13.58 -5.64
C VAL A 31 -10.10 14.97 -5.91
N ALA A 32 -9.63 15.66 -6.95
CA ALA A 32 -10.15 16.98 -7.35
C ALA A 32 -11.64 16.91 -7.74
N SER A 33 -12.05 15.85 -8.43
CA SER A 33 -13.45 15.61 -8.80
C SER A 33 -14.33 15.37 -7.58
N MET A 34 -13.88 14.56 -6.63
CA MET A 34 -14.59 14.31 -5.37
C MET A 34 -14.73 15.59 -4.55
N THR A 35 -13.69 16.39 -4.47
CA THR A 35 -13.70 17.67 -3.75
C THR A 35 -14.74 18.65 -4.34
N ARG A 36 -14.88 18.66 -5.67
CA ARG A 36 -15.88 19.50 -6.37
C ARG A 36 -17.33 19.11 -6.08
N LEU A 37 -17.59 17.88 -5.64
CA LEU A 37 -18.93 17.43 -5.26
C LEU A 37 -19.35 17.92 -3.88
N LEU A 38 -18.43 18.43 -3.09
CA LEU A 38 -18.70 18.97 -1.76
C LEU A 38 -19.16 20.42 -1.85
N PRO A 39 -20.05 20.89 -0.91
CA PRO A 39 -20.29 22.31 -0.73
C PRO A 39 -18.97 23.06 -0.52
N PRO A 40 -18.82 24.31 -1.04
CA PRO A 40 -17.55 25.05 -0.97
C PRO A 40 -16.97 25.17 0.44
N GLU A 41 -17.81 25.33 1.43
CA GLU A 41 -17.43 25.46 2.85
C GLU A 41 -16.79 24.15 3.37
N LEU A 42 -17.35 23.00 3.01
CA LEU A 42 -16.81 21.68 3.37
C LEU A 42 -15.61 21.30 2.51
N ALA A 43 -15.59 21.70 1.23
CA ALA A 43 -14.48 21.40 0.33
C ALA A 43 -13.17 22.02 0.84
N GLU A 44 -13.20 23.23 1.37
CA GLU A 44 -12.02 23.91 1.92
C GLU A 44 -11.47 23.18 3.15
N GLU A 45 -12.33 22.70 4.04
CA GLU A 45 -11.93 21.96 5.25
C GLU A 45 -11.46 20.53 4.96
N VAL A 46 -12.14 19.82 4.07
CA VAL A 46 -11.98 18.37 3.85
C VAL A 46 -10.93 18.06 2.78
N SER A 47 -10.73 18.96 1.80
CA SER A 47 -9.79 18.74 0.69
C SER A 47 -8.36 18.38 1.14
N PRO A 48 -7.77 19.03 2.17
CA PRO A 48 -6.43 18.67 2.64
C PRO A 48 -6.35 17.25 3.20
N PHE A 49 -7.42 16.74 3.81
CA PHE A 49 -7.48 15.37 4.34
C PHE A 49 -7.61 14.35 3.21
N ILE A 50 -8.44 14.61 2.20
CA ILE A 50 -8.62 13.73 1.05
C ILE A 50 -7.34 13.66 0.21
N SER A 51 -6.67 14.79 -0.01
CA SER A 51 -5.44 14.87 -0.79
C SER A 51 -4.20 14.38 -0.05
N GLY A 52 -4.26 14.26 1.29
CA GLY A 52 -3.12 13.95 2.14
C GLY A 52 -2.09 15.10 2.22
N SER A 53 -2.45 16.33 1.85
CA SER A 53 -1.54 17.49 1.83
C SER A 53 -1.09 17.94 3.23
N LEU A 54 -1.83 17.57 4.28
CA LEU A 54 -1.48 17.87 5.68
C LEU A 54 -0.46 16.90 6.28
N LEU A 55 -0.15 15.79 5.59
CA LEU A 55 0.81 14.83 6.09
C LEU A 55 2.22 15.42 6.08
N THR A 56 2.95 15.22 7.18
CA THR A 56 4.38 15.52 7.26
C THR A 56 5.18 14.58 6.35
N ALA A 57 6.44 14.91 6.07
CA ALA A 57 7.33 14.06 5.30
C ALA A 57 7.53 12.69 5.95
N GLU A 58 7.60 12.65 7.29
CA GLU A 58 7.72 11.40 8.06
C GLU A 58 6.45 10.55 7.99
N GLU A 59 5.28 11.16 8.16
CA GLU A 59 4.00 10.46 8.03
C GLU A 59 3.80 9.90 6.61
N LYS A 60 4.19 10.63 5.57
CA LYS A 60 4.18 10.15 4.18
C LYS A 60 5.12 8.96 3.98
N ARG A 61 6.29 8.98 4.61
CA ARG A 61 7.25 7.87 4.59
C ARG A 61 6.66 6.62 5.25
N LEU A 62 6.07 6.77 6.44
CA LEU A 62 5.40 5.69 7.16
C LEU A 62 4.21 5.12 6.38
N LEU A 63 3.38 5.99 5.82
CA LEU A 63 2.24 5.58 5.00
C LEU A 63 2.70 4.78 3.76
N LYS A 64 3.76 5.22 3.11
CA LYS A 64 4.36 4.51 1.97
C LYS A 64 4.93 3.14 2.37
N ALA A 65 5.55 3.07 3.55
CA ALA A 65 6.04 1.80 4.09
C ALA A 65 4.88 0.84 4.40
N ALA A 66 3.82 1.33 5.03
CA ALA A 66 2.61 0.55 5.33
C ALA A 66 1.93 0.02 4.05
N ASP A 67 1.82 0.84 3.01
CA ASP A 67 1.28 0.44 1.71
C ASP A 67 2.10 -0.70 1.08
N ARG A 68 3.43 -0.58 1.12
CA ARG A 68 4.33 -1.64 0.65
C ARG A 68 4.26 -2.91 1.47
N LEU A 69 4.16 -2.80 2.80
CA LEU A 69 3.97 -3.94 3.69
C LEU A 69 2.66 -4.67 3.38
N SER A 70 1.58 -3.94 3.16
CA SER A 70 0.29 -4.51 2.76
C SER A 70 0.41 -5.28 1.43
N ALA A 71 1.09 -4.71 0.45
CA ALA A 71 1.34 -5.39 -0.82
C ALA A 71 2.21 -6.65 -0.66
N LEU A 72 3.24 -6.58 0.20
CA LEU A 72 4.11 -7.72 0.51
C LEU A 72 3.32 -8.87 1.14
N VAL A 73 2.50 -8.57 2.16
CA VAL A 73 1.65 -9.56 2.83
C VAL A 73 0.70 -10.23 1.84
N LYS A 74 0.07 -9.46 0.95
CA LYS A 74 -0.79 -10.01 -0.10
C LYS A 74 -0.05 -10.98 -1.02
N CYS A 75 1.16 -10.64 -1.45
CA CYS A 75 1.98 -11.53 -2.27
C CYS A 75 2.35 -12.82 -1.52
N MET A 76 2.62 -12.73 -0.21
CA MET A 76 2.89 -13.89 0.64
C MET A 76 1.67 -14.81 0.78
N GLU A 77 0.49 -14.24 0.95
CA GLU A 77 -0.78 -14.98 1.01
C GLU A 77 -1.06 -15.73 -0.30
N GLU A 78 -0.84 -15.08 -1.45
CA GLU A 78 -0.97 -15.70 -2.76
C GLU A 78 0.02 -16.86 -2.94
N GLN A 79 1.29 -16.66 -2.62
CA GLN A 79 2.31 -17.70 -2.68
C GLN A 79 1.94 -18.90 -1.79
N ARG A 80 1.45 -18.65 -0.59
CA ARG A 80 0.99 -19.67 0.34
C ARG A 80 -0.20 -20.47 -0.20
N SER A 81 -1.10 -19.83 -0.94
CA SER A 81 -2.23 -20.51 -1.60
C SER A 81 -1.85 -21.26 -2.89
N GLY A 82 -0.56 -21.25 -3.25
CA GLY A 82 -0.03 -21.92 -4.44
C GLY A 82 -0.03 -21.06 -5.71
N ASN A 83 -0.33 -19.77 -5.59
CA ASN A 83 -0.25 -18.83 -6.70
C ASN A 83 1.12 -18.16 -6.73
N HIS A 84 1.96 -18.52 -7.71
CA HIS A 84 3.32 -18.02 -7.88
C HIS A 84 3.45 -16.87 -8.88
N GLU A 85 2.35 -16.36 -9.42
CA GLU A 85 2.37 -15.25 -10.38
C GLU A 85 2.93 -13.95 -9.78
N PHE A 86 2.87 -13.81 -8.45
CA PHE A 86 3.32 -12.62 -7.71
C PHE A 86 4.69 -12.76 -7.04
N ASP A 87 5.43 -13.84 -7.30
CA ASP A 87 6.76 -14.06 -6.68
C ASP A 87 7.76 -12.95 -7.02
N ALA A 88 7.73 -12.44 -8.24
CA ALA A 88 8.58 -11.32 -8.65
C ALA A 88 8.17 -10.01 -7.92
N ALA A 89 6.88 -9.76 -7.78
CA ALA A 89 6.36 -8.62 -7.04
C ALA A 89 6.70 -8.71 -5.55
N LEU A 90 6.64 -9.90 -4.96
CA LEU A 90 7.03 -10.14 -3.57
C LEU A 90 8.48 -9.71 -3.32
N ARG A 91 9.41 -10.18 -4.13
CA ARG A 91 10.83 -9.79 -4.03
C ARG A 91 11.02 -8.29 -4.21
N GLN A 92 10.37 -7.70 -5.20
CA GLN A 92 10.43 -6.26 -5.46
C GLN A 92 9.94 -5.42 -4.29
N GLN A 93 8.84 -5.82 -3.63
CA GLN A 93 8.35 -5.10 -2.45
C GLN A 93 9.28 -5.24 -1.26
N GLN A 94 9.84 -6.43 -1.05
CA GLN A 94 10.81 -6.69 0.01
C GLN A 94 12.06 -5.83 -0.16
N GLU A 95 12.68 -5.86 -1.32
CA GLU A 95 13.87 -5.03 -1.64
C GLU A 95 13.58 -3.53 -1.49
N ALA A 96 12.39 -3.09 -1.93
CA ALA A 96 11.99 -1.70 -1.82
C ALA A 96 11.78 -1.26 -0.36
N LEU A 97 11.24 -2.13 0.50
CA LEU A 97 11.10 -1.89 1.94
C LEU A 97 12.45 -1.80 2.63
N GLU A 98 13.35 -2.75 2.35
CA GLU A 98 14.73 -2.74 2.87
C GLU A 98 15.46 -1.46 2.46
N GLY A 99 15.30 -1.02 1.21
CA GLY A 99 15.89 0.21 0.69
C GLY A 99 15.30 1.51 1.27
N MET A 100 14.14 1.45 1.91
CA MET A 100 13.56 2.62 2.59
C MET A 100 14.26 2.96 3.90
N HIS A 101 14.97 2.03 4.51
CA HIS A 101 15.61 2.18 5.84
C HIS A 101 14.63 2.76 6.87
N CYS A 102 13.42 2.20 6.92
CA CYS A 102 12.34 2.60 7.81
C CYS A 102 12.33 1.67 9.03
N PRO A 103 12.78 2.13 10.23
CA PRO A 103 12.92 1.27 11.41
C PRO A 103 11.63 0.57 11.80
N GLU A 104 10.49 1.23 11.64
CA GLU A 104 9.17 0.69 11.97
C GLU A 104 8.79 -0.46 11.03
N ALA A 105 9.08 -0.30 9.72
CA ALA A 105 8.84 -1.34 8.73
C ALA A 105 9.80 -2.52 8.92
N ASP A 106 11.07 -2.26 9.22
CA ASP A 106 12.08 -3.28 9.50
C ASP A 106 11.69 -4.11 10.72
N TRP A 107 11.22 -3.43 11.76
CA TRP A 107 10.70 -4.08 12.97
C TRP A 107 9.51 -4.99 12.66
N PHE A 108 8.54 -4.49 11.87
CA PHE A 108 7.37 -5.26 11.46
C PHE A 108 7.77 -6.49 10.63
N MET A 109 8.68 -6.33 9.69
CA MET A 109 9.16 -7.45 8.87
C MET A 109 9.84 -8.53 9.73
N ALA A 110 10.63 -8.13 10.72
CA ALA A 110 11.33 -9.07 11.58
C ALA A 110 10.42 -9.81 12.55
N HIS A 111 9.38 -9.15 13.09
CA HIS A 111 8.58 -9.68 14.19
C HIS A 111 7.17 -10.15 13.78
N CYS A 112 6.60 -9.58 12.74
CA CYS A 112 5.22 -9.85 12.33
C CYS A 112 5.11 -10.69 11.05
N LEU A 113 6.00 -10.50 10.07
CA LEU A 113 5.92 -11.25 8.81
C LEU A 113 5.93 -12.77 8.99
N PRO A 114 6.70 -13.36 9.91
CA PRO A 114 6.68 -14.81 10.11
C PRO A 114 5.29 -15.38 10.42
N CYS A 115 4.41 -14.60 11.05
CA CYS A 115 3.03 -15.01 11.34
C CYS A 115 2.20 -15.24 10.07
N PHE A 116 2.47 -14.51 9.00
CA PHE A 116 1.72 -14.64 7.73
C PHE A 116 2.10 -15.88 6.92
N THR A 117 3.18 -16.56 7.28
CA THR A 117 3.57 -17.85 6.69
C THR A 117 3.01 -19.06 7.46
N GLN A 118 2.51 -18.84 8.67
CA GLN A 118 1.98 -19.89 9.55
C GLN A 118 0.49 -20.13 9.30
N ASN A 119 0.04 -21.37 9.50
CA ASN A 119 -1.36 -21.69 9.53
C ASN A 119 -1.95 -21.51 10.96
N LEU A 120 -3.28 -21.62 11.11
CA LEU A 120 -3.95 -21.43 12.40
C LEU A 120 -3.46 -22.40 13.46
N ASP A 121 -3.17 -23.64 13.09
CA ASP A 121 -2.70 -24.67 14.03
C ASP A 121 -1.28 -24.38 14.52
N GLU A 122 -0.44 -23.81 13.68
CA GLU A 122 0.93 -23.39 14.04
C GLU A 122 0.91 -22.15 14.95
N LEU A 123 0.02 -21.19 14.68
CA LEU A 123 -0.14 -19.99 15.50
C LEU A 123 -0.65 -20.32 16.91
N THR A 124 -1.56 -21.30 17.03
CA THR A 124 -2.11 -21.70 18.33
C THR A 124 -1.16 -22.58 19.17
N ARG A 125 -0.15 -23.20 18.56
CA ARG A 125 0.85 -24.00 19.27
C ARG A 125 2.03 -23.16 19.83
N SER A 126 2.09 -21.88 19.47
CA SER A 126 3.15 -20.96 19.92
C SER A 126 2.90 -20.39 21.33
N GLU A 127 1.81 -20.78 21.96
CA GLU A 127 1.50 -20.51 23.37
C GLU A 127 1.94 -21.71 24.24
#